data_1dc73c2c89aa17a9dc3635ab88f8c94e
#
_entry.id   1dc73c2c89aa17a9dc3635ab88f8c94e
#
_cell.length_a   1.000
_cell.length_b   1.000
_cell.length_c   1.000
_cell.angle_alpha   90.00
_cell.angle_beta   90.00
_cell.angle_gamma   90.00
#
_symmetry.space_group_name_H-M   'P 1'
#
loop_
_entity.id
_entity.type
_entity.pdbx_description
1 polymer ?
#
loop_
_entity_poly.entity_id
_entity_poly.type
_entity_poly.pdbx_seq_one_letter_code
_entity_poly.pdbx_strand_id
1 'polypeptide(L)'
;MMINNPYADKSSAEIQSCFADKNTEKDLADAYAVTSNIFWWTADNIDDYDENTPEYRTACAVTDDWAGLMDVYQSRVFAILIKEGIRIPETAQIHVLLPFMEQNGYICHSGWWYPENE
;
A
#
# COMPACT_ATOMS: atom_id res chain seq x y z
N MET A 1 0.78 16.56 -7.52
CA MET A 1 0.86 16.98 -6.12
C MET A 1 1.53 15.89 -5.30
N MET A 2 2.62 16.21 -4.64
CA MET A 2 3.26 15.22 -3.77
C MET A 2 2.49 15.12 -2.47
N ILE A 3 2.10 13.90 -2.12
CA ILE A 3 1.54 13.64 -0.81
C ILE A 3 2.67 13.70 0.20
N ASN A 4 2.44 14.45 1.27
CA ASN A 4 3.34 14.39 2.41
C ASN A 4 3.24 13.00 3.04
N ASN A 5 4.31 12.22 2.93
CA ASN A 5 4.34 10.86 3.44
C ASN A 5 4.85 10.86 4.88
N PRO A 6 3.96 10.69 5.89
CA PRO A 6 4.38 10.69 7.29
C PRO A 6 5.27 9.49 7.67
N TYR A 7 5.37 8.50 6.78
CA TYR A 7 6.17 7.30 7.01
C TYR A 7 7.45 7.28 6.17
N ALA A 8 7.83 8.42 5.57
CA ALA A 8 8.97 8.50 4.65
C ALA A 8 10.29 8.11 5.32
N ASP A 9 10.40 8.29 6.64
CA ASP A 9 11.59 7.95 7.43
C ASP A 9 11.57 6.53 7.99
N LYS A 10 10.51 5.75 7.69
CA LYS A 10 10.36 4.40 8.24
C LYS A 10 10.68 3.35 7.19
N SER A 11 11.33 2.27 7.63
CA SER A 11 11.55 1.10 6.79
C SER A 11 10.29 0.24 6.70
N SER A 12 10.24 -0.65 5.70
CA SER A 12 9.14 -1.61 5.60
C SER A 12 9.03 -2.49 6.84
N ALA A 13 10.18 -2.88 7.43
CA ALA A 13 10.20 -3.67 8.66
C ALA A 13 9.56 -2.91 9.83
N GLU A 14 9.82 -1.61 9.95
CA GLU A 14 9.23 -0.78 11.00
C GLU A 14 7.71 -0.67 10.83
N ILE A 15 7.22 -0.50 9.62
CA ILE A 15 5.78 -0.46 9.34
C ILE A 15 5.14 -1.82 9.63
N GLN A 16 5.78 -2.91 9.24
CA GLN A 16 5.30 -4.25 9.54
C GLN A 16 5.15 -4.44 11.06
N SER A 17 6.12 -3.97 11.84
CA SER A 17 6.05 -4.03 13.30
C SER A 17 4.88 -3.21 13.86
N CYS A 18 4.61 -2.04 13.28
CA CYS A 18 3.49 -1.19 13.71
C CYS A 18 2.14 -1.88 13.58
N PHE A 19 1.98 -2.75 12.57
CA PHE A 19 0.71 -3.42 12.30
C PHE A 19 0.71 -4.90 12.70
N ALA A 20 1.76 -5.40 13.36
CA ALA A 20 1.93 -6.83 13.66
C ALA A 20 0.77 -7.44 14.45
N ASP A 21 0.24 -6.69 15.43
CA ASP A 21 -0.83 -7.14 16.31
C ASP A 21 -2.19 -6.55 15.95
N LYS A 22 -2.30 -5.90 14.79
CA LYS A 22 -3.51 -5.19 14.37
C LYS A 22 -4.19 -5.96 13.24
N ASN A 23 -5.34 -6.55 13.55
CA ASN A 23 -6.01 -7.48 12.63
C ASN A 23 -7.47 -7.13 12.35
N THR A 24 -7.97 -5.97 12.79
CA THR A 24 -9.32 -5.55 12.43
C THR A 24 -9.38 -5.15 10.97
N GLU A 25 -10.58 -5.08 10.40
CA GLU A 25 -10.75 -4.62 9.01
C GLU A 25 -10.16 -3.22 8.82
N LYS A 26 -10.39 -2.33 9.80
CA LYS A 26 -9.84 -0.97 9.76
C LYS A 26 -8.32 -0.99 9.81
N ASP A 27 -7.74 -1.82 10.65
CA ASP A 27 -6.28 -1.95 10.75
C ASP A 27 -5.67 -2.43 9.43
N LEU A 28 -6.29 -3.41 8.79
CA LEU A 28 -5.82 -3.93 7.51
C LEU A 28 -5.99 -2.90 6.38
N ALA A 29 -7.07 -2.13 6.42
CA ALA A 29 -7.25 -1.03 5.48
C ALA A 29 -6.16 0.03 5.66
N ASP A 30 -5.86 0.41 6.92
CA ASP A 30 -4.79 1.36 7.23
C ASP A 30 -3.43 0.84 6.73
N ALA A 31 -3.12 -0.42 7.02
CA ALA A 31 -1.85 -1.03 6.60
C ALA A 31 -1.72 -1.09 5.07
N TYR A 32 -2.80 -1.47 4.39
CA TYR A 32 -2.79 -1.50 2.93
C TYR A 32 -2.62 -0.09 2.35
N ALA A 33 -3.35 0.90 2.87
CA ALA A 33 -3.26 2.28 2.37
C ALA A 33 -1.85 2.83 2.54
N VAL A 34 -1.24 2.64 3.72
CA VAL A 34 0.12 3.11 4.00
C VAL A 34 1.12 2.46 3.06
N THR A 35 1.10 1.14 2.96
CA THR A 35 2.09 0.41 2.13
C THR A 35 1.90 0.68 0.65
N SER A 36 0.65 0.77 0.18
CA SER A 36 0.37 1.10 -1.21
C SER A 36 0.86 2.49 -1.57
N ASN A 37 0.58 3.48 -0.72
CA ASN A 37 1.01 4.85 -0.96
C ASN A 37 2.54 4.95 -0.99
N ILE A 38 3.22 4.32 -0.03
CA ILE A 38 4.69 4.35 0.01
C ILE A 38 5.29 3.62 -1.19
N PHE A 39 4.73 2.47 -1.56
CA PHE A 39 5.20 1.73 -2.73
C PHE A 39 5.14 2.61 -4.00
N TRP A 40 3.99 3.24 -4.26
CA TRP A 40 3.84 4.07 -5.46
C TRP A 40 4.72 5.30 -5.40
N TRP A 41 4.91 5.89 -4.21
CA TRP A 41 5.82 7.02 -4.05
C TRP A 41 7.25 6.61 -4.37
N THR A 42 7.73 5.46 -3.86
CA THR A 42 9.09 4.98 -4.16
C THR A 42 9.24 4.60 -5.64
N ALA A 43 8.21 3.97 -6.22
CA ALA A 43 8.24 3.59 -7.64
C ALA A 43 8.34 4.82 -8.55
N ASP A 44 7.60 5.87 -8.24
CA ASP A 44 7.64 7.12 -9.02
C ASP A 44 9.00 7.80 -8.93
N ASN A 45 9.71 7.64 -7.83
CA ASN A 45 11.02 8.27 -7.62
C ASN A 45 12.19 7.48 -8.19
N ILE A 46 11.99 6.24 -8.64
CA ILE A 46 13.05 5.43 -9.25
C ILE A 46 13.62 6.13 -10.49
N ASP A 47 12.77 6.77 -11.27
CA ASP A 47 13.17 7.44 -12.52
C ASP A 47 14.08 8.64 -12.29
N ASP A 48 14.18 9.14 -11.06
CA ASP A 48 15.07 10.24 -10.70
C ASP A 48 16.53 9.78 -10.61
N TYR A 49 16.79 8.48 -10.64
CA TYR A 49 18.13 7.91 -10.53
C TYR A 49 18.63 7.41 -11.89
N ASP A 50 19.93 7.53 -12.10
CA ASP A 50 20.59 6.95 -13.27
C ASP A 50 20.67 5.42 -13.09
N GLU A 51 20.20 4.67 -14.08
CA GLU A 51 20.17 3.20 -14.07
C GLU A 51 21.52 2.55 -13.79
N ASN A 52 22.62 3.23 -14.06
CA ASN A 52 23.96 2.68 -13.90
C ASN A 52 24.58 2.98 -12.54
N THR A 53 23.83 3.55 -11.60
CA THR A 53 24.35 3.95 -10.29
C THR A 53 23.94 2.98 -9.18
N PRO A 54 24.74 2.88 -8.09
CA PRO A 54 24.32 2.13 -6.90
C PRO A 54 23.05 2.66 -6.27
N GLU A 55 22.79 3.97 -6.36
CA GLU A 55 21.58 4.61 -5.85
C GLU A 55 20.34 4.08 -6.52
N TYR A 56 20.39 3.84 -7.82
CA TYR A 56 19.28 3.24 -8.58
C TYR A 56 18.97 1.82 -8.06
N ARG A 57 20.00 1.00 -7.84
CA ARG A 57 19.83 -0.36 -7.34
C ARG A 57 19.22 -0.36 -5.94
N THR A 58 19.66 0.57 -5.10
CA THR A 58 19.08 0.72 -3.75
C THR A 58 17.62 1.13 -3.82
N ALA A 59 17.29 2.08 -4.70
CA ALA A 59 15.90 2.51 -4.90
C ALA A 59 15.01 1.36 -5.38
N CYS A 60 15.50 0.53 -6.30
CA CYS A 60 14.76 -0.66 -6.75
C CYS A 60 14.54 -1.65 -5.62
N ALA A 61 15.56 -1.92 -4.80
CA ALA A 61 15.44 -2.85 -3.69
C ALA A 61 14.44 -2.36 -2.64
N VAL A 62 14.46 -1.07 -2.33
CA VAL A 62 13.51 -0.44 -1.40
C VAL A 62 12.08 -0.56 -1.94
N THR A 63 11.90 -0.29 -3.23
CA THR A 63 10.59 -0.40 -3.88
C THR A 63 10.07 -1.83 -3.83
N ASP A 64 10.93 -2.82 -4.07
CA ASP A 64 10.56 -4.24 -3.99
C ASP A 64 10.15 -4.64 -2.58
N ASP A 65 10.82 -4.13 -1.55
CA ASP A 65 10.45 -4.38 -0.16
C ASP A 65 9.03 -3.86 0.14
N TRP A 66 8.72 -2.66 -0.31
CA TRP A 66 7.39 -2.10 -0.12
C TRP A 66 6.32 -2.83 -0.93
N ALA A 67 6.66 -3.27 -2.14
CA ALA A 67 5.75 -4.09 -2.95
C ALA A 67 5.38 -5.38 -2.23
N GLY A 68 6.37 -6.05 -1.66
CA GLY A 68 6.14 -7.29 -0.92
C GLY A 68 5.25 -7.09 0.29
N LEU A 69 5.46 -6.03 1.05
CA LEU A 69 4.64 -5.73 2.22
C LEU A 69 3.22 -5.31 1.83
N MET A 70 3.09 -4.51 0.78
CA MET A 70 1.77 -4.15 0.23
C MET A 70 0.98 -5.40 -0.15
N ASP A 71 1.63 -6.36 -0.82
CA ASP A 71 1.00 -7.62 -1.23
C ASP A 71 0.52 -8.43 -0.03
N VAL A 72 1.26 -8.44 1.07
CA VAL A 72 0.85 -9.11 2.30
C VAL A 72 -0.47 -8.57 2.80
N TYR A 73 -0.60 -7.26 2.90
CA TYR A 73 -1.82 -6.63 3.40
C TYR A 73 -2.96 -6.72 2.40
N GLN A 74 -2.67 -6.60 1.10
CA GLN A 74 -3.67 -6.80 0.06
C GLN A 74 -4.25 -8.22 0.13
N SER A 75 -3.39 -9.22 0.33
CA SER A 75 -3.83 -10.61 0.44
C SER A 75 -4.72 -10.82 1.65
N ARG A 76 -4.43 -10.16 2.76
CA ARG A 76 -5.28 -10.24 3.97
C ARG A 76 -6.64 -9.58 3.74
N VAL A 77 -6.68 -8.46 3.03
CA VAL A 77 -7.93 -7.81 2.65
C VAL A 77 -8.74 -8.76 1.74
N PHE A 78 -8.09 -9.38 0.76
CA PHE A 78 -8.77 -10.34 -0.13
C PHE A 78 -9.32 -11.53 0.64
N ALA A 79 -8.60 -12.03 1.66
CA ALA A 79 -9.10 -13.11 2.50
C ALA A 79 -10.40 -12.74 3.21
N ILE A 80 -10.51 -11.51 3.69
CA ILE A 80 -11.74 -11.00 4.28
C ILE A 80 -12.86 -10.97 3.25
N LEU A 81 -12.60 -10.44 2.06
CA LEU A 81 -13.60 -10.34 0.99
C LEU A 81 -14.08 -11.72 0.55
N ILE A 82 -13.17 -12.68 0.41
CA ILE A 82 -13.51 -14.05 0.04
C ILE A 82 -14.42 -14.68 1.11
N LYS A 83 -14.10 -14.45 2.38
CA LYS A 83 -14.91 -14.94 3.49
C LYS A 83 -16.32 -14.35 3.46
N GLU A 84 -16.48 -13.14 2.97
CA GLU A 84 -17.76 -12.47 2.80
C GLU A 84 -18.50 -12.89 1.51
N GLY A 85 -17.91 -13.80 0.73
CA GLY A 85 -18.53 -14.31 -0.50
C GLY A 85 -18.20 -13.50 -1.75
N ILE A 86 -17.25 -12.58 -1.66
CA ILE A 86 -16.85 -11.75 -2.80
C ILE A 86 -15.78 -12.47 -3.62
N ARG A 87 -15.99 -12.55 -4.92
CA ARG A 87 -15.02 -13.14 -5.83
C ARG A 87 -13.96 -12.12 -6.21
N ILE A 88 -12.69 -12.51 -6.06
CA ILE A 88 -11.58 -11.64 -6.46
C ILE A 88 -11.29 -11.88 -7.95
N PRO A 89 -11.39 -10.85 -8.80
CA PRO A 89 -11.09 -11.01 -10.22
C PRO A 89 -9.59 -11.15 -10.46
N GLU A 90 -9.22 -11.72 -11.59
CA GLU A 90 -7.81 -11.86 -11.98
C GLU A 90 -7.19 -10.53 -12.40
N THR A 91 -8.02 -9.61 -12.92
CA THR A 91 -7.60 -8.28 -13.37
C THR A 91 -8.51 -7.23 -12.77
N ALA A 92 -8.05 -5.97 -12.80
CA ALA A 92 -8.83 -4.84 -12.28
C ALA A 92 -9.30 -5.05 -10.84
N GLN A 93 -8.43 -5.57 -10.00
CA GLN A 93 -8.73 -5.90 -8.60
C GLN A 93 -9.12 -4.68 -7.77
N ILE A 94 -8.79 -3.49 -8.25
CA ILE A 94 -9.20 -2.23 -7.61
C ILE A 94 -10.72 -2.15 -7.43
N HIS A 95 -11.49 -2.77 -8.32
CA HIS A 95 -12.95 -2.74 -8.23
C HIS A 95 -13.49 -3.41 -6.97
N VAL A 96 -12.78 -4.38 -6.39
CA VAL A 96 -13.17 -5.00 -5.12
C VAL A 96 -12.49 -4.33 -3.93
N LEU A 97 -11.32 -3.72 -4.12
CA LEU A 97 -10.62 -2.99 -3.07
C LEU A 97 -11.31 -1.66 -2.73
N LEU A 98 -11.80 -0.94 -3.73
CA LEU A 98 -12.43 0.36 -3.53
C LEU A 98 -13.58 0.32 -2.50
N PRO A 99 -14.59 -0.56 -2.64
CA PRO A 99 -15.65 -0.60 -1.65
C PRO A 99 -15.16 -0.92 -0.24
N PHE A 100 -14.19 -1.84 -0.10
CA PHE A 100 -13.61 -2.18 1.19
C PHE A 100 -12.93 -0.97 1.82
N MET A 101 -12.10 -0.28 1.04
CA MET A 101 -11.36 0.87 1.53
C MET A 101 -12.29 2.04 1.86
N GLU A 102 -13.32 2.28 1.05
CA GLU A 102 -14.31 3.32 1.30
C GLU A 102 -15.08 3.06 2.60
N GLN A 103 -15.46 1.81 2.86
CA GLN A 103 -16.13 1.42 4.10
C GLN A 103 -15.25 1.67 5.32
N ASN A 104 -13.93 1.68 5.14
CA ASN A 104 -12.96 1.89 6.21
C ASN A 104 -12.40 3.32 6.23
N GLY A 105 -13.06 4.25 5.55
CA GLY A 105 -12.76 5.66 5.66
C GLY A 105 -11.70 6.18 4.70
N TYR A 106 -11.48 5.52 3.58
CA TYR A 106 -10.51 5.96 2.58
C TYR A 106 -11.17 6.29 1.26
N ILE A 107 -10.61 7.27 0.57
CA ILE A 107 -10.94 7.56 -0.83
C ILE A 107 -9.68 7.40 -1.68
N CYS A 108 -9.86 6.97 -2.92
CA CYS A 108 -8.76 6.85 -3.87
C CYS A 108 -8.79 8.03 -4.82
N HIS A 109 -7.64 8.68 -4.96
CA HIS A 109 -7.48 9.78 -5.91
C HIS A 109 -6.13 9.67 -6.60
N SER A 110 -6.16 9.52 -7.92
CA SER A 110 -4.95 9.38 -8.74
C SER A 110 -4.02 8.26 -8.26
N GLY A 111 -4.60 7.14 -7.80
CA GLY A 111 -3.83 6.00 -7.31
C GLY A 111 -3.40 6.08 -5.85
N TRP A 112 -3.72 7.15 -5.17
CA TRP A 112 -3.36 7.34 -3.77
C TRP A 112 -4.58 7.19 -2.86
N TRP A 113 -4.35 6.66 -1.65
CA TRP A 113 -5.39 6.49 -0.65
C TRP A 113 -5.31 7.62 0.38
N TYR A 114 -6.42 8.34 0.51
CA TYR A 114 -6.54 9.46 1.46
C TYR A 114 -7.59 9.14 2.50
N PRO A 115 -7.36 9.49 3.77
CA PRO A 115 -8.43 9.43 4.77
C PRO A 115 -9.57 10.36 4.37
N GLU A 116 -10.81 9.86 4.46
CA GLU A 116 -12.00 10.60 4.03
C GLU A 116 -12.23 11.90 4.82
N ASN A 117 -11.75 11.93 6.07
CA ASN A 117 -11.99 13.04 7.00
C ASN A 117 -10.90 14.12 6.98
N GLU A 118 -10.03 14.14 6.00
CA GLU A 118 -9.03 15.19 5.85
C GLU A 118 -9.37 16.20 4.77
#